data_46a2598a733f71e0e80d7c75f4c214ef
#
_entry.id   46a2598a733f71e0e80d7c75f4c214ef
#
_cell.length_a   1.000
_cell.length_b   1.000
_cell.length_c   1.000
_cell.angle_alpha   90.00
_cell.angle_beta   90.00
_cell.angle_gamma   90.00
#
_symmetry.space_group_name_H-M   'P 1'
#
loop_
_entity.id
_entity.type
_entity.pdbx_description
1 polymer ?
#
loop_
_entity_poly.entity_id
_entity_poly.type
_entity_poly.pdbx_seq_one_letter_code
_entity_poly.pdbx_strand_id
1 'polypeptide(L)'
;MRLLKLSSLCLLLLAGCASTAANWVELGGKRYTVETATTDAQRERGLMFRDEMAADHGMLFVHDREEPQAYWMKNTHIPLDILYFDNAHRLVSQQRDVPPCSLGDACPPYPSQAPARYVLELNAGQAKALDLRDGAMLTIDPRIETTR
;
A
#
# COMPACT_ATOMS: atom_id res chain seq x y z
N MET A 1 -12.51 27.80 66.49
CA MET A 1 -12.20 26.62 65.68
C MET A 1 -12.66 26.84 64.25
N ARG A 2 -11.73 27.13 63.32
CA ARG A 2 -12.03 27.33 61.87
C ARG A 2 -11.65 26.06 61.15
N LEU A 3 -12.63 25.38 60.55
CA LEU A 3 -12.45 24.22 59.72
C LEU A 3 -11.99 24.66 58.29
N LEU A 4 -10.75 24.35 57.95
CA LEU A 4 -10.27 24.47 56.55
C LEU A 4 -10.86 23.31 55.74
N LYS A 5 -11.66 23.67 54.71
CA LYS A 5 -12.10 22.73 53.67
C LYS A 5 -10.97 22.62 52.65
N LEU A 6 -10.27 21.50 52.58
CA LEU A 6 -9.39 21.14 51.46
C LEU A 6 -10.27 20.73 50.27
N SER A 7 -10.27 21.57 49.22
CA SER A 7 -10.89 21.24 47.95
C SER A 7 -9.87 20.44 47.10
N SER A 8 -10.09 19.14 46.97
CA SER A 8 -9.26 18.27 46.14
C SER A 8 -9.65 18.47 44.68
N LEU A 9 -8.80 19.17 43.92
CA LEU A 9 -8.96 19.37 42.46
C LEU A 9 -8.42 18.13 41.76
N CYS A 10 -9.34 17.26 41.34
CA CYS A 10 -9.01 16.06 40.56
C CYS A 10 -8.73 16.47 39.10
N LEU A 11 -7.45 16.52 38.72
CA LEU A 11 -6.99 16.84 37.35
C LEU A 11 -7.17 15.58 36.47
N LEU A 12 -8.24 15.52 35.68
CA LEU A 12 -8.48 14.47 34.69
C LEU A 12 -7.52 14.69 33.50
N LEU A 13 -6.45 13.88 33.49
CA LEU A 13 -5.56 13.75 32.32
C LEU A 13 -6.31 13.01 31.20
N LEU A 14 -6.84 13.74 30.23
CA LEU A 14 -7.31 13.18 28.96
C LEU A 14 -6.10 12.73 28.16
N ALA A 15 -5.75 11.44 28.26
CA ALA A 15 -4.81 10.81 27.35
C ALA A 15 -5.47 10.72 25.96
N GLY A 16 -5.23 11.73 25.10
CA GLY A 16 -5.63 11.70 23.71
C GLY A 16 -4.84 10.59 23.00
N CYS A 17 -5.52 9.49 22.65
CA CYS A 17 -4.98 8.54 21.68
C CYS A 17 -4.79 9.28 20.34
N ALA A 18 -3.57 9.68 20.01
CA ALA A 18 -3.23 10.13 18.69
C ALA A 18 -3.33 8.90 17.75
N SER A 19 -4.49 8.74 17.10
CA SER A 19 -4.67 7.79 16.02
C SER A 19 -3.80 8.27 14.87
N THR A 20 -2.68 7.62 14.60
CA THR A 20 -1.91 7.86 13.37
C THR A 20 -2.80 7.46 12.19
N ALA A 21 -3.23 8.44 11.41
CA ALA A 21 -4.03 8.17 10.23
C ALA A 21 -3.28 7.20 9.31
N ALA A 22 -3.97 6.15 8.84
CA ALA A 22 -3.39 5.16 7.94
C ALA A 22 -2.94 5.83 6.62
N ASN A 23 -1.86 5.33 6.03
CA ASN A 23 -1.41 5.74 4.70
C ASN A 23 -2.47 5.40 3.65
N TRP A 24 -2.56 6.21 2.61
CA TRP A 24 -3.57 6.00 1.57
C TRP A 24 -3.02 6.34 0.19
N VAL A 25 -3.70 5.78 -0.82
CA VAL A 25 -3.58 6.19 -2.21
C VAL A 25 -4.98 6.38 -2.80
N GLU A 26 -5.10 7.16 -3.89
CA GLU A 26 -6.33 7.29 -4.64
C GLU A 26 -6.08 6.97 -6.11
N LEU A 27 -6.92 6.12 -6.68
CA LEU A 27 -6.81 5.66 -8.06
C LEU A 27 -8.21 5.47 -8.64
N GLY A 28 -8.46 6.04 -9.83
CA GLY A 28 -9.75 5.94 -10.48
C GLY A 28 -10.91 6.49 -9.64
N GLY A 29 -10.66 7.51 -8.80
CA GLY A 29 -11.64 8.11 -7.90
C GLY A 29 -11.95 7.29 -6.64
N LYS A 30 -11.27 6.15 -6.44
CA LYS A 30 -11.41 5.33 -5.24
C LYS A 30 -10.16 5.43 -4.36
N ARG A 31 -10.38 5.60 -3.06
CA ARG A 31 -9.30 5.62 -2.06
C ARG A 31 -9.09 4.24 -1.48
N TYR A 32 -7.81 3.89 -1.32
CA TYR A 32 -7.34 2.66 -0.69
C TYR A 32 -6.45 2.99 0.50
N THR A 33 -6.65 2.32 1.61
CA THR A 33 -5.67 2.27 2.70
C THR A 33 -4.52 1.39 2.26
N VAL A 34 -3.27 1.85 2.44
CA VAL A 34 -2.12 1.06 2.00
C VAL A 34 -1.10 0.86 3.11
N GLU A 35 -0.55 -0.34 3.15
CA GLU A 35 0.75 -0.60 3.76
C GLU A 35 1.83 -0.14 2.80
N THR A 36 2.97 0.34 3.31
CA THR A 36 4.07 0.81 2.48
C THR A 36 5.29 -0.08 2.62
N ALA A 37 5.92 -0.43 1.51
CA ALA A 37 7.18 -1.14 1.44
C ALA A 37 8.25 -0.21 0.84
N THR A 38 9.16 0.30 1.68
CA THR A 38 10.18 1.29 1.32
C THR A 38 11.61 0.76 1.44
N THR A 39 11.80 -0.40 2.08
CA THR A 39 13.09 -1.09 2.18
C THR A 39 13.09 -2.37 1.34
N ASP A 40 14.27 -2.87 0.95
CA ASP A 40 14.40 -4.11 0.17
C ASP A 40 13.72 -5.29 0.87
N ALA A 41 13.94 -5.45 2.18
CA ALA A 41 13.32 -6.52 2.96
C ALA A 41 11.78 -6.42 2.99
N GLN A 42 11.21 -5.21 3.06
CA GLN A 42 9.76 -5.01 2.99
C GLN A 42 9.24 -5.30 1.58
N ARG A 43 9.94 -4.87 0.53
CA ARG A 43 9.57 -5.14 -0.86
C ARG A 43 9.64 -6.63 -1.18
N GLU A 44 10.68 -7.34 -0.70
CA GLU A 44 10.81 -8.79 -0.88
C GLU A 44 9.66 -9.54 -0.19
N ARG A 45 9.30 -9.16 1.04
CA ARG A 45 8.22 -9.78 1.78
C ARG A 45 6.85 -9.51 1.15
N GLY A 46 6.57 -8.28 0.77
CA GLY A 46 5.28 -7.86 0.20
C GLY A 46 4.09 -8.44 0.96
N LEU A 47 3.14 -9.01 0.22
CA LEU A 47 1.91 -9.64 0.73
C LEU A 47 2.04 -11.16 0.98
N MET A 48 3.27 -11.68 1.12
CA MET A 48 3.48 -13.10 1.42
C MET A 48 2.73 -13.55 2.66
N PHE A 49 2.19 -14.78 2.61
CA PHE A 49 1.46 -15.46 3.69
C PHE A 49 0.18 -14.76 4.13
N ARG A 50 -0.36 -13.89 3.29
CA ARG A 50 -1.61 -13.21 3.55
C ARG A 50 -2.76 -14.00 2.93
N ASP A 51 -3.73 -14.39 3.76
CA ASP A 51 -4.87 -15.20 3.35
C ASP A 51 -6.06 -14.34 2.88
N GLU A 52 -6.12 -13.07 3.31
CA GLU A 52 -7.17 -12.13 2.94
C GLU A 52 -6.66 -10.68 2.96
N MET A 53 -7.31 -9.80 2.19
CA MET A 53 -7.11 -8.36 2.22
C MET A 53 -8.45 -7.67 1.96
N ALA A 54 -8.78 -6.66 2.78
CA ALA A 54 -10.03 -5.92 2.62
C ALA A 54 -10.12 -5.25 1.24
N ALA A 55 -11.33 -5.05 0.72
CA ALA A 55 -11.56 -4.57 -0.66
C ALA A 55 -11.09 -3.13 -0.91
N ASP A 56 -10.86 -2.36 0.14
CA ASP A 56 -10.35 -1.00 0.15
C ASP A 56 -8.90 -0.91 0.66
N HIS A 57 -8.19 -2.04 0.69
CA HIS A 57 -6.79 -2.12 1.14
C HIS A 57 -5.87 -2.54 0.00
N GLY A 58 -4.58 -2.21 0.15
CA GLY A 58 -3.52 -2.58 -0.76
C GLY A 58 -2.14 -2.42 -0.14
N MET A 59 -1.11 -2.67 -0.94
CA MET A 59 0.28 -2.38 -0.57
C MET A 59 0.94 -1.52 -1.64
N LEU A 60 1.57 -0.42 -1.22
CA LEU A 60 2.35 0.47 -2.08
C LEU A 60 3.83 0.22 -1.85
N PHE A 61 4.50 -0.22 -2.89
CA PHE A 61 5.94 -0.38 -2.95
C PHE A 61 6.55 0.88 -3.54
N VAL A 62 7.55 1.42 -2.86
CA VAL A 62 8.21 2.66 -3.26
C VAL A 62 9.68 2.37 -3.52
N HIS A 63 10.13 2.52 -4.78
CA HIS A 63 11.51 2.32 -5.18
C HIS A 63 12.29 3.63 -5.13
N ASP A 64 13.61 3.54 -5.01
CA ASP A 64 14.48 4.73 -4.96
C ASP A 64 14.57 5.41 -6.31
N ARG A 65 14.49 4.62 -7.39
CA ARG A 65 14.61 5.08 -8.78
C ARG A 65 13.51 4.49 -9.65
N GLU A 66 13.25 5.16 -10.75
CA GLU A 66 12.43 4.65 -11.83
C GLU A 66 13.27 3.73 -12.70
N GLU A 67 12.93 2.45 -12.73
CA GLU A 67 13.63 1.41 -13.49
C GLU A 67 12.66 0.25 -13.81
N PRO A 68 13.00 -0.66 -14.74
CA PRO A 68 12.20 -1.86 -14.97
C PRO A 68 12.04 -2.66 -13.67
N GLN A 69 10.80 -2.98 -13.32
CA GLN A 69 10.45 -3.76 -12.14
C GLN A 69 9.95 -5.15 -12.52
N ALA A 70 10.16 -6.13 -11.65
CA ALA A 70 9.55 -7.45 -11.79
C ALA A 70 9.09 -7.93 -10.41
N TYR A 71 7.81 -8.26 -10.32
CA TYR A 71 7.18 -8.76 -9.12
C TYR A 71 6.85 -10.24 -9.27
N TRP A 72 6.71 -10.93 -8.18
CA TRP A 72 6.34 -12.34 -8.12
C TRP A 72 5.24 -12.58 -7.11
N MET A 73 4.57 -13.72 -7.22
CA MET A 73 3.53 -14.14 -6.28
C MET A 73 4.03 -15.19 -5.28
N LYS A 74 5.35 -15.26 -5.05
CA LYS A 74 5.95 -16.22 -4.12
C LYS A 74 5.29 -16.16 -2.76
N ASN A 75 4.77 -17.29 -2.28
CA ASN A 75 4.08 -17.42 -1.00
C ASN A 75 2.89 -16.44 -0.80
N THR A 76 2.35 -15.90 -1.87
CA THR A 76 1.17 -15.04 -1.82
C THR A 76 -0.07 -15.91 -2.04
N HIS A 77 -1.03 -15.86 -1.12
CA HIS A 77 -2.19 -16.76 -1.10
C HIS A 77 -3.44 -16.16 -1.75
N ILE A 78 -3.45 -14.86 -1.97
CA ILE A 78 -4.56 -14.12 -2.58
C ILE A 78 -4.21 -13.68 -4.01
N PRO A 79 -5.19 -13.70 -4.95
CA PRO A 79 -4.95 -13.17 -6.29
C PRO A 79 -4.87 -11.64 -6.27
N LEU A 80 -4.00 -11.06 -7.09
CA LEU A 80 -3.70 -9.62 -7.08
C LEU A 80 -3.77 -8.99 -8.46
N ASP A 81 -4.07 -7.68 -8.50
CA ASP A 81 -3.71 -6.78 -9.57
C ASP A 81 -2.41 -6.07 -9.19
N ILE A 82 -1.38 -6.12 -10.03
CA ILE A 82 -0.07 -5.47 -9.83
C ILE A 82 0.03 -4.30 -10.81
N LEU A 83 0.07 -3.08 -10.29
CA LEU A 83 -0.02 -1.84 -11.05
C LEU A 83 1.28 -1.05 -10.92
N TYR A 84 1.89 -0.68 -12.03
CA TYR A 84 3.21 -0.04 -12.10
C TYR A 84 3.07 1.41 -12.53
N PHE A 85 3.68 2.33 -11.77
CA PHE A 85 3.58 3.77 -11.99
C PHE A 85 4.96 4.41 -12.12
N ASP A 86 5.09 5.38 -13.03
CA ASP A 86 6.31 6.16 -13.24
C ASP A 86 6.55 7.21 -12.13
N ASN A 87 7.62 8.01 -12.26
CA ASN A 87 7.91 9.12 -11.35
C ASN A 87 6.81 10.19 -11.30
N ALA A 88 6.03 10.33 -12.36
CA ALA A 88 4.92 11.27 -12.45
C ALA A 88 3.60 10.63 -11.99
N HIS A 89 3.66 9.47 -11.35
CA HIS A 89 2.51 8.70 -10.84
C HIS A 89 1.53 8.24 -11.94
N ARG A 90 1.98 8.12 -13.18
CA ARG A 90 1.14 7.62 -14.28
C ARG A 90 1.27 6.11 -14.37
N LEU A 91 0.15 5.42 -14.52
CA LEU A 91 0.11 3.98 -14.80
C LEU A 91 0.82 3.69 -16.13
N VAL A 92 1.90 2.94 -16.10
CA VAL A 92 2.72 2.61 -17.27
C VAL A 92 2.68 1.12 -17.64
N SER A 93 2.23 0.28 -16.70
CA SER A 93 2.09 -1.16 -16.90
C SER A 93 1.16 -1.75 -15.87
N GLN A 94 0.52 -2.88 -16.17
CA GLN A 94 -0.34 -3.58 -15.25
C GLN A 94 -0.38 -5.07 -15.55
N GLN A 95 -0.40 -5.88 -14.48
CA GLN A 95 -0.66 -7.30 -14.51
C GLN A 95 -1.96 -7.53 -13.74
N ARG A 96 -2.98 -8.05 -14.39
CA ARG A 96 -4.32 -8.21 -13.82
C ARG A 96 -4.61 -9.65 -13.47
N ASP A 97 -5.42 -9.84 -12.44
CA ASP A 97 -5.92 -11.16 -12.01
C ASP A 97 -4.77 -12.19 -11.85
N VAL A 98 -3.65 -11.74 -11.30
CA VAL A 98 -2.46 -12.58 -11.11
C VAL A 98 -2.76 -13.63 -10.03
N PRO A 99 -2.64 -14.93 -10.36
CA PRO A 99 -3.01 -15.99 -9.43
C PRO A 99 -1.99 -16.15 -8.30
N PRO A 100 -2.42 -16.70 -7.14
CA PRO A 100 -1.51 -17.13 -6.08
C PRO A 100 -0.44 -18.10 -6.57
N CYS A 101 0.73 -18.13 -5.89
CA CYS A 101 1.80 -19.06 -6.22
C CYS A 101 2.48 -19.62 -4.96
N SER A 102 2.49 -20.95 -4.84
CA SER A 102 3.12 -21.71 -3.74
C SER A 102 4.39 -22.47 -4.16
N LEU A 103 4.93 -22.19 -5.36
CA LEU A 103 6.08 -22.89 -5.91
C LEU A 103 7.44 -22.34 -5.41
N GLY A 104 7.44 -21.47 -4.39
CA GLY A 104 8.65 -20.86 -3.88
C GLY A 104 9.40 -20.08 -4.97
N ASP A 105 10.68 -20.35 -5.14
CA ASP A 105 11.53 -19.68 -6.13
C ASP A 105 11.19 -20.03 -7.60
N ALA A 106 10.32 -21.02 -7.83
CA ALA A 106 9.82 -21.35 -9.16
C ALA A 106 8.57 -20.54 -9.57
N CYS A 107 8.08 -19.62 -8.73
CA CYS A 107 7.02 -18.72 -9.12
C CYS A 107 7.47 -17.78 -10.24
N PRO A 108 6.65 -17.63 -11.32
CA PRO A 108 7.04 -16.79 -12.45
C PRO A 108 7.09 -15.31 -12.05
N PRO A 109 7.98 -14.51 -12.69
CA PRO A 109 7.98 -13.06 -12.53
C PRO A 109 6.88 -12.42 -13.38
N TYR A 110 6.37 -11.29 -12.92
CA TYR A 110 5.42 -10.41 -13.60
C TYR A 110 6.11 -9.06 -13.85
N PRO A 111 6.78 -8.86 -15.00
CA PRO A 111 7.55 -7.65 -15.25
C PRO A 111 6.67 -6.47 -15.62
N SER A 112 7.15 -5.26 -15.32
CA SER A 112 6.63 -4.03 -15.89
C SER A 112 7.02 -3.92 -17.37
N GLN A 113 6.13 -3.36 -18.20
CA GLN A 113 6.41 -3.12 -19.64
C GLN A 113 7.21 -1.84 -19.86
N ALA A 114 7.36 -1.01 -18.82
CA ALA A 114 8.09 0.24 -18.83
C ALA A 114 8.73 0.47 -17.45
N PRO A 115 9.73 1.38 -17.33
CA PRO A 115 10.28 1.76 -16.05
C PRO A 115 9.20 2.26 -15.09
N ALA A 116 9.29 1.84 -13.83
CA ALA A 116 8.36 2.23 -12.77
C ALA A 116 9.11 2.54 -11.48
N ARG A 117 8.57 3.45 -10.71
CA ARG A 117 9.06 3.80 -9.36
C ARG A 117 8.12 3.34 -8.26
N TYR A 118 6.84 3.30 -8.54
CA TYR A 118 5.83 2.87 -7.58
C TYR A 118 5.13 1.63 -8.12
N VAL A 119 4.85 0.68 -7.24
CA VAL A 119 4.04 -0.48 -7.58
C VAL A 119 2.93 -0.58 -6.54
N LEU A 120 1.69 -0.68 -7.01
CA LEU A 120 0.52 -0.83 -6.15
C LEU A 120 -0.07 -2.21 -6.37
N GLU A 121 -0.13 -2.99 -5.30
CA GLU A 121 -0.83 -4.27 -5.27
C GLU A 121 -2.20 -4.10 -4.63
N LEU A 122 -3.23 -4.52 -5.36
CA LEU A 122 -4.64 -4.54 -4.94
C LEU A 122 -5.20 -5.96 -5.11
N ASN A 123 -6.33 -6.24 -4.47
CA ASN A 123 -7.08 -7.47 -4.77
C ASN A 123 -7.36 -7.56 -6.27
N ALA A 124 -7.28 -8.76 -6.83
CA ALA A 124 -7.60 -9.01 -8.23
C ALA A 124 -8.98 -8.47 -8.62
N GLY A 125 -9.10 -7.97 -9.85
CA GLY A 125 -10.33 -7.39 -10.38
C GLY A 125 -10.52 -5.90 -10.08
N GLN A 126 -9.71 -5.27 -9.23
CA GLN A 126 -9.83 -3.83 -8.94
C GLN A 126 -9.50 -2.98 -10.18
N ALA A 127 -8.46 -3.34 -10.92
CA ALA A 127 -8.10 -2.64 -12.16
C ALA A 127 -9.24 -2.67 -13.19
N LYS A 128 -9.95 -3.79 -13.30
CA LYS A 128 -11.12 -3.94 -14.16
C LYS A 128 -12.31 -3.11 -13.65
N ALA A 129 -12.59 -3.16 -12.35
CA ALA A 129 -13.70 -2.44 -11.74
C ALA A 129 -13.56 -0.92 -11.89
N LEU A 130 -12.33 -0.41 -11.91
CA LEU A 130 -12.00 1.00 -12.11
C LEU A 130 -11.81 1.39 -13.59
N ASP A 131 -11.99 0.47 -14.54
CA ASP A 131 -11.67 0.64 -15.99
C ASP A 131 -10.29 1.29 -16.20
N LEU A 132 -9.28 0.86 -15.45
CA LEU A 132 -7.95 1.46 -15.51
C LEU A 132 -7.33 1.29 -16.89
N ARG A 133 -6.72 2.37 -17.38
CA ARG A 133 -5.97 2.41 -18.64
C ARG A 133 -4.60 3.04 -18.39
N ASP A 134 -3.65 2.74 -19.25
CA ASP A 134 -2.34 3.35 -19.19
C ASP A 134 -2.48 4.88 -19.19
N GLY A 135 -1.68 5.54 -18.37
CA GLY A 135 -1.78 6.98 -18.10
C GLY A 135 -2.73 7.35 -16.96
N ALA A 136 -3.48 6.40 -16.37
CA ALA A 136 -4.27 6.67 -15.16
C ALA A 136 -3.37 7.21 -14.03
N MET A 137 -3.84 8.25 -13.33
CA MET A 137 -3.05 8.93 -12.29
C MET A 137 -3.29 8.31 -10.92
N LEU A 138 -2.20 8.02 -10.22
CA LEU A 138 -2.19 7.64 -8.82
C LEU A 138 -1.95 8.89 -7.96
N THR A 139 -2.84 9.18 -7.02
CA THR A 139 -2.56 10.16 -5.97
C THR A 139 -2.04 9.41 -4.75
N ILE A 140 -0.88 9.84 -4.25
CA ILE A 140 -0.22 9.22 -3.09
C ILE A 140 -0.34 10.18 -1.91
N ASP A 141 -0.58 9.64 -0.72
CA ASP A 141 -0.55 10.39 0.53
C ASP A 141 0.81 11.12 0.65
N PRO A 142 0.84 12.46 0.78
CA PRO A 142 2.10 13.21 0.85
C PRO A 142 3.04 12.75 1.97
N ARG A 143 2.52 12.14 3.03
CA ARG A 143 3.34 11.61 4.13
C ARG A 143 4.24 10.47 3.70
N ILE A 144 3.83 9.67 2.71
CA ILE A 144 4.63 8.56 2.19
C ILE A 144 5.90 9.08 1.50
N GLU A 145 5.80 10.18 0.77
CA GLU A 145 6.92 10.75 0.01
C GLU A 145 7.92 11.52 0.88
N THR A 146 7.48 12.04 2.02
CA THR A 146 8.33 12.84 2.93
C THR A 146 9.10 12.00 3.95
N THR A 147 8.86 10.70 4.05
CA THR A 147 9.47 9.79 5.05
C THR A 147 10.81 9.19 4.57
N ARG A 148 11.50 9.78 3.60
CA ARG A 148 12.78 9.32 3.02
C ARG A 148 13.97 10.13 3.50
#